data_490bdc07849d6927435d5b677e729707
#
_entry.id   490bdc07849d6927435d5b677e729707
#
_cell.length_a   1.000
_cell.length_b   1.000
_cell.length_c   1.000
_cell.angle_alpha   90.00
_cell.angle_beta   90.00
_cell.angle_gamma   90.00
#
_symmetry.space_group_name_H-M   'P 1'
#
loop_
_entity.id
_entity.type
_entity.pdbx_description
1 polymer ?
#
loop_
_entity_poly.entity_id
_entity_poly.type
_entity_poly.pdbx_seq_one_letter_code
_entity_poly.pdbx_strand_id
1 'polypeptide(L)'
;IVSLANAERLRSMVVEAPAAELSGINSRLQLAEAEHALQTRLRKQALENGVTLVDPTTVYFAADTKIAQDVIIHPHVVFGEGVVIETGAEIK
;
A
#
# COMPACT_ATOMS: atom_id res chain seq x y z
N ILE A 1 14.14 -1.68 2.93
CA ILE A 1 13.14 -2.21 3.88
C ILE A 1 11.74 -1.93 3.37
N VAL A 2 11.49 -0.72 2.97
CA VAL A 2 10.19 -0.33 2.44
C VAL A 2 9.85 -1.13 1.19
N SER A 3 10.79 -1.23 0.27
CA SER A 3 10.62 -2.01 -0.96
C SER A 3 10.50 -3.50 -0.68
N LEU A 4 11.16 -3.98 0.35
CA LEU A 4 11.16 -5.40 0.70
C LEU A 4 9.79 -5.86 1.14
N ALA A 5 9.14 -5.11 2.02
CA ALA A 5 7.81 -5.47 2.49
C ALA A 5 6.81 -5.54 1.34
N ASN A 6 6.88 -4.59 0.42
CA ASN A 6 6.00 -4.57 -0.73
C ASN A 6 6.31 -5.71 -1.71
N ALA A 7 7.59 -6.03 -1.90
CA ALA A 7 8.01 -7.12 -2.77
C ALA A 7 7.56 -8.48 -2.22
N GLU A 8 7.65 -8.68 -0.92
CA GLU A 8 7.18 -9.91 -0.30
C GLU A 8 5.68 -10.08 -0.45
N ARG A 9 4.94 -9.01 -0.32
CA ARG A 9 3.50 -9.02 -0.48
C ARG A 9 3.12 -9.43 -1.90
N LEU A 10 3.79 -8.88 -2.89
CA LEU A 10 3.54 -9.26 -4.29
C LEU A 10 3.94 -10.70 -4.56
N ARG A 11 5.03 -11.14 -3.94
CA ARG A 11 5.49 -12.51 -4.08
C ARG A 11 4.48 -13.50 -3.50
N SER A 12 3.94 -13.20 -2.34
CA SER A 12 2.91 -14.04 -1.74
C SER A 12 1.68 -14.15 -2.62
N MET A 13 1.27 -13.05 -3.21
CA MET A 13 0.12 -13.04 -4.11
C MET A 13 0.37 -13.93 -5.33
N VAL A 14 1.59 -13.89 -5.86
CA VAL A 14 1.96 -14.73 -7.01
C VAL A 14 1.97 -16.20 -6.61
N VAL A 15 2.50 -16.52 -5.45
CA VAL A 15 2.56 -17.90 -4.97
C VAL A 15 1.16 -18.48 -4.75
N GLU A 16 0.24 -17.67 -4.29
CA GLU A 16 -1.12 -18.11 -4.06
C GLU A 16 -1.93 -18.27 -5.35
N ALA A 17 -1.47 -17.70 -6.45
CA ALA A 17 -2.17 -17.82 -7.72
C ALA A 17 -2.12 -19.26 -8.23
N PRO A 18 -3.24 -19.81 -8.68
CA PRO A 18 -3.22 -21.13 -9.30
C PRO A 18 -2.29 -21.22 -10.50
N ALA A 19 -1.70 -22.38 -10.70
CA ALA A 19 -0.77 -22.57 -11.80
C ALA A 19 -1.37 -22.25 -13.17
N ALA A 20 -2.65 -22.50 -13.32
CA ALA A 20 -3.34 -22.20 -14.58
C ALA A 20 -3.28 -20.70 -14.92
N GLU A 21 -3.29 -19.87 -13.92
CA GLU A 21 -3.20 -18.44 -14.14
C GLU A 21 -1.83 -18.02 -14.61
N LEU A 22 -0.83 -18.79 -14.25
CA LEU A 22 0.53 -18.48 -14.63
C LEU A 22 0.79 -18.70 -16.11
N SER A 23 -0.08 -19.42 -16.78
CA SER A 23 0.01 -19.54 -18.22
C SER A 23 -0.27 -18.19 -18.88
N GLY A 24 -0.95 -17.33 -18.20
CA GLY A 24 -1.10 -15.97 -18.61
C GLY A 24 0.20 -15.24 -18.29
N ILE A 25 0.95 -14.96 -19.30
CA ILE A 25 2.29 -14.37 -19.22
C ILE A 25 2.31 -13.08 -18.43
N ASN A 26 1.18 -12.40 -18.32
CA ASN A 26 1.09 -11.06 -17.73
C ASN A 26 0.63 -11.05 -16.29
N SER A 27 0.63 -12.19 -15.60
CA SER A 27 0.09 -12.24 -14.25
C SER A 27 0.82 -11.31 -13.27
N ARG A 28 2.14 -11.19 -13.41
CA ARG A 28 2.92 -10.28 -12.56
C ARG A 28 2.63 -8.82 -12.87
N LEU A 29 2.46 -8.51 -14.14
CA LEU A 29 2.09 -7.17 -14.56
C LEU A 29 0.70 -6.84 -14.03
N GLN A 30 -0.23 -7.78 -14.15
CA GLN A 30 -1.58 -7.58 -13.65
C GLN A 30 -1.61 -7.38 -12.15
N LEU A 31 -0.78 -8.11 -11.39
CA LEU A 31 -0.67 -7.91 -9.96
C LEU A 31 -0.12 -6.53 -9.62
N ALA A 32 0.89 -6.09 -10.36
CA ALA A 32 1.45 -4.76 -10.13
C ALA A 32 0.43 -3.67 -10.45
N GLU A 33 -0.35 -3.85 -11.49
CA GLU A 33 -1.39 -2.90 -11.85
C GLU A 33 -2.50 -2.87 -10.80
N ALA A 34 -2.89 -4.04 -10.28
CA ALA A 34 -3.90 -4.14 -9.24
C ALA A 34 -3.41 -3.48 -7.95
N GLU A 35 -2.15 -3.69 -7.59
CA GLU A 35 -1.55 -3.04 -6.42
C GLU A 35 -1.54 -1.53 -6.59
N HIS A 36 -1.16 -1.06 -7.75
CA HIS A 36 -1.15 0.37 -8.04
C HIS A 36 -2.55 0.99 -7.91
N ALA A 37 -3.56 0.31 -8.45
CA ALA A 37 -4.94 0.78 -8.36
C ALA A 37 -5.42 0.81 -6.90
N LEU A 38 -5.08 -0.21 -6.13
CA LEU A 38 -5.42 -0.27 -4.71
C LEU A 38 -4.76 0.88 -3.95
N GLN A 39 -3.47 1.10 -4.17
CA GLN A 39 -2.76 2.17 -3.48
C GLN A 39 -3.30 3.55 -3.85
N THR A 40 -3.63 3.75 -5.11
CA THR A 40 -4.24 5.01 -5.55
C THR A 40 -5.53 5.29 -4.79
N ARG A 41 -6.37 4.27 -4.64
CA ARG A 41 -7.62 4.39 -3.90
C ARG A 41 -7.39 4.66 -2.41
N LEU A 42 -6.46 3.93 -1.80
CA LEU A 42 -6.16 4.08 -0.37
C LEU A 42 -5.58 5.46 -0.07
N ARG A 43 -4.71 5.95 -0.94
CA ARG A 43 -4.13 7.30 -0.81
C ARG A 43 -5.20 8.37 -0.91
N LYS A 44 -6.11 8.21 -1.86
CA LYS A 44 -7.21 9.15 -2.02
C LYS A 44 -8.10 9.17 -0.79
N GLN A 45 -8.44 8.00 -0.26
CA GLN A 45 -9.25 7.92 0.95
C GLN A 45 -8.56 8.59 2.14
N ALA A 46 -7.25 8.38 2.28
CA ALA A 46 -6.49 9.00 3.36
C ALA A 46 -6.52 10.53 3.25
N LEU A 47 -6.30 11.05 2.05
CA LEU A 47 -6.34 12.50 1.83
C LEU A 47 -7.72 13.08 2.12
N GLU A 48 -8.76 12.37 1.70
CA GLU A 48 -10.13 12.81 1.96
C GLU A 48 -10.48 12.78 3.44
N ASN A 49 -9.84 11.91 4.20
CA ASN A 49 -10.06 11.78 5.63
C ASN A 49 -9.19 12.70 6.48
N GLY A 50 -8.45 13.62 5.86
CA GLY A 50 -7.67 14.59 6.57
C GLY A 50 -6.23 14.19 6.88
N VAL A 51 -5.72 13.19 6.19
CA VAL A 51 -4.32 12.78 6.31
C VAL A 51 -3.49 13.57 5.29
N THR A 52 -2.34 14.07 5.71
CA THR A 52 -1.41 14.76 4.81
C THR A 52 -0.38 13.75 4.31
N LEU A 53 -0.31 13.58 3.01
CA LEU A 53 0.73 12.77 2.36
C LEU A 53 1.65 13.72 1.61
N VAL A 54 2.88 13.84 2.07
CA VAL A 54 3.85 14.77 1.47
C VAL A 54 4.17 14.35 0.03
N ASP A 55 4.33 13.06 -0.18
CA ASP A 55 4.50 12.50 -1.52
C ASP A 55 3.66 11.22 -1.63
N PRO A 56 2.41 11.34 -2.07
CA PRO A 56 1.51 10.18 -2.07
C PRO A 56 2.03 8.98 -2.86
N THR A 57 2.78 9.20 -3.93
CA THR A 57 3.23 8.11 -4.78
C THR A 57 4.28 7.22 -4.13
N THR A 58 4.90 7.67 -3.05
CA THR A 58 5.92 6.91 -2.34
C THR A 58 5.42 6.30 -1.04
N VAL A 59 4.15 6.46 -0.73
CA VAL A 59 3.55 5.93 0.49
C VAL A 59 2.69 4.73 0.12
N TYR A 60 2.89 3.62 0.82
CA TYR A 60 2.16 2.38 0.58
C TYR A 60 1.41 1.95 1.83
N PHE A 61 0.12 1.74 1.70
CA PHE A 61 -0.74 1.32 2.78
C PHE A 61 -1.04 -0.17 2.68
N ALA A 62 -1.18 -0.83 3.84
CA ALA A 62 -1.82 -2.13 3.87
C ALA A 62 -3.34 -1.93 3.79
N ALA A 63 -4.06 -2.96 3.34
CA ALA A 63 -5.50 -2.86 3.19
C ALA A 63 -6.20 -2.58 4.52
N ASP A 64 -5.62 -3.02 5.63
CA ASP A 64 -6.16 -2.83 6.96
C ASP A 64 -5.54 -1.67 7.74
N THR A 65 -4.74 -0.84 7.09
CA THR A 65 -4.18 0.34 7.74
C THR A 65 -5.28 1.30 8.13
N LYS A 66 -5.27 1.72 9.39
CA LYS A 66 -6.23 2.69 9.91
C LYS A 66 -5.50 3.92 10.37
N ILE A 67 -5.88 5.06 9.83
CA ILE A 67 -5.23 6.32 10.11
C ILE A 67 -6.28 7.35 10.49
N ALA A 68 -6.08 8.00 11.63
CA ALA A 68 -6.95 9.08 12.06
C ALA A 68 -6.69 10.34 11.24
N GLN A 69 -7.51 11.34 11.41
CA GLN A 69 -7.30 12.62 10.74
C GLN A 69 -6.13 13.39 11.36
N ASP A 70 -5.66 14.40 10.66
CA ASP A 70 -4.56 15.27 11.10
C ASP A 70 -3.24 14.53 11.33
N VAL A 71 -3.01 13.51 10.53
CA VAL A 71 -1.74 12.77 10.53
C VAL A 71 -0.91 13.24 9.34
N ILE A 72 0.40 13.39 9.54
CA ILE A 72 1.32 13.76 8.48
C ILE A 72 2.21 12.56 8.17
N ILE A 73 2.25 12.15 6.92
CA ILE A 73 3.05 11.02 6.47
C ILE A 73 4.08 11.52 5.46
N HIS A 74 5.34 11.31 5.77
CA HIS A 74 6.47 11.72 4.94
C HIS A 74 6.69 10.74 3.78
N PRO A 75 7.53 11.12 2.79
CA PRO A 75 7.80 10.22 1.66
C PRO A 75 8.45 8.91 2.08
N HIS A 76 8.26 7.90 1.25
CA HIS A 76 8.92 6.59 1.37
C HIS A 76 8.52 5.82 2.65
N VAL A 77 7.24 5.88 3.00
CA VAL A 77 6.72 5.14 4.14
C VAL A 77 5.90 3.95 3.65
N VAL A 78 6.13 2.78 4.23
CA VAL A 78 5.32 1.59 3.96
C VAL A 78 4.73 1.11 5.28
N PHE A 79 3.43 0.92 5.29
CA PHE A 79 2.73 0.41 6.46
C PHE A 79 2.59 -1.10 6.38
N GLY A 80 2.89 -1.77 7.50
CA GLY A 80 2.62 -3.18 7.64
C GLY A 80 1.16 -3.44 8.01
N GLU A 81 0.81 -4.70 8.09
CA GLU A 81 -0.54 -5.10 8.48
C GLU A 81 -0.84 -4.73 9.92
N GLY A 82 -2.08 -4.39 10.18
CA GLY A 82 -2.56 -4.13 11.53
C GLY A 82 -2.10 -2.82 12.14
N VAL A 83 -1.57 -1.90 11.34
CA VAL A 83 -1.11 -0.62 11.85
C VAL A 83 -2.28 0.32 12.07
N VAL A 84 -2.31 0.95 13.23
CA VAL A 84 -3.31 1.96 13.57
C VAL A 84 -2.55 3.23 14.00
N ILE A 85 -2.89 4.35 13.38
CA ILE A 85 -2.21 5.63 13.65
C ILE A 85 -3.23 6.61 14.21
N GLU A 86 -2.89 7.19 15.34
CA GLU A 86 -3.76 8.11 16.05
C GLU A 86 -3.63 9.54 15.56
N THR A 87 -4.64 10.34 15.85
CA THR A 87 -4.69 11.76 15.48
C THR A 87 -3.45 12.51 15.94
N GLY A 88 -2.92 13.35 15.06
CA GLY A 88 -1.79 14.20 15.37
C GLY A 88 -0.43 13.55 15.22
N ALA A 89 -0.37 12.29 14.80
CA ALA A 89 0.90 11.61 14.58
C ALA A 89 1.63 12.13 13.35
N GLU A 90 2.93 12.05 13.38
CA GLU A 90 3.78 12.36 12.23
C GLU A 90 4.66 11.15 11.96
N ILE A 91 4.56 10.60 10.74
CA ILE A 91 5.26 9.38 10.37
C ILE A 91 6.37 9.71 9.37
N LYS A 92 7.57 9.28 9.71
CA LYS A 92 8.74 9.54 8.88
C LYS A 92 9.42 8.26 8.45
#